data_69d056dca4e0526bcd58b515cf56192d
#
_entry.id   69d056dca4e0526bcd58b515cf56192d
#
_cell.length_a   1.000
_cell.length_b   1.000
_cell.length_c   1.000
_cell.angle_alpha   90.00
_cell.angle_beta   90.00
_cell.angle_gamma   90.00
#
_symmetry.space_group_name_H-M   'P 1'
#
loop_
_entity.id
_entity.type
_entity.pdbx_description
1 polymer ?
#
loop_
_entity_poly.entity_id
_entity_poly.type
_entity_poly.pdbx_seq_one_letter_code
_entity_poly.pdbx_strand_id
1 'polypeptide(L)'
;MPTLPSTSCVRSRRLWLAGLLAATLAACTTDTYQSGDGRYSYLRADFGLVHTADSVRADWLLTDGGDSVRFASPVRVGWAAKADTFYRALVYYDSQARTVFSATPVVVAEPLPKKTAGSLPDDPLTIESLWVGGGFLNIGFALKTGRAEGLDARQQLGLVLDTVTVSADGHRYVTLLLTHAQNGVPQYYTTRGYMSMPVDKGLRACTVRLSANTYTGRKTYTVEL
;
A
#
# COMPACT_ATOMS: atom_id res chain seq x y z
N MET A 1 -72.50 19.10 -52.91
CA MET A 1 -71.99 19.37 -51.55
C MET A 1 -71.28 18.14 -51.10
N PRO A 2 -69.98 18.15 -50.99
CA PRO A 2 -69.25 17.02 -50.44
C PRO A 2 -68.89 17.33 -48.97
N THR A 3 -69.18 16.37 -48.08
CA THR A 3 -68.87 16.36 -46.63
C THR A 3 -67.42 15.96 -46.39
N LEU A 4 -66.72 16.69 -45.50
CA LEU A 4 -65.36 16.48 -45.06
C LEU A 4 -65.28 15.24 -44.13
N PRO A 5 -64.22 14.45 -44.21
CA PRO A 5 -63.99 13.36 -43.24
C PRO A 5 -63.32 13.85 -41.96
N SER A 6 -63.73 13.25 -40.85
CA SER A 6 -63.36 13.57 -39.44
C SER A 6 -61.91 13.29 -39.07
N THR A 7 -61.36 14.22 -38.32
CA THR A 7 -59.98 14.24 -37.79
C THR A 7 -59.77 13.39 -36.54
N SER A 8 -60.26 12.14 -36.44
CA SER A 8 -60.16 11.33 -35.23
C SER A 8 -59.02 10.29 -35.19
N CYS A 9 -58.23 10.13 -36.28
CA CYS A 9 -57.22 9.08 -36.36
C CYS A 9 -55.80 9.49 -35.92
N VAL A 10 -55.54 10.79 -35.74
CA VAL A 10 -54.18 11.27 -35.41
C VAL A 10 -53.92 11.30 -33.91
N ARG A 11 -54.97 11.35 -33.06
CA ARG A 11 -54.80 11.40 -31.60
C ARG A 11 -54.43 10.05 -30.99
N SER A 12 -54.84 8.95 -31.54
CA SER A 12 -54.56 7.61 -31.00
C SER A 12 -53.10 7.18 -31.22
N ARG A 13 -52.50 7.57 -32.35
CA ARG A 13 -51.09 7.25 -32.65
C ARG A 13 -50.09 7.96 -31.73
N ARG A 14 -50.38 9.16 -31.27
CA ARG A 14 -49.52 9.92 -30.36
C ARG A 14 -49.59 9.37 -28.92
N LEU A 15 -50.72 8.82 -28.50
CA LEU A 15 -50.85 8.17 -27.18
C LEU A 15 -50.12 6.84 -27.12
N TRP A 16 -50.07 6.07 -28.20
CA TRP A 16 -49.31 4.82 -28.27
C TRP A 16 -47.78 5.05 -28.26
N LEU A 17 -47.30 6.09 -28.92
CA LEU A 17 -45.88 6.47 -28.89
C LEU A 17 -45.46 7.02 -27.54
N ALA A 18 -46.28 7.75 -26.81
CA ALA A 18 -46.01 8.22 -25.48
C ALA A 18 -45.98 7.05 -24.45
N GLY A 19 -46.85 6.05 -24.60
CA GLY A 19 -46.84 4.84 -23.77
C GLY A 19 -45.62 3.96 -23.99
N LEU A 20 -45.12 3.86 -25.24
CA LEU A 20 -43.89 3.09 -25.53
C LEU A 20 -42.63 3.78 -24.99
N LEU A 21 -42.59 5.11 -24.99
CA LEU A 21 -41.45 5.87 -24.45
C LEU A 21 -41.40 5.84 -22.92
N ALA A 22 -42.56 5.76 -22.25
CA ALA A 22 -42.62 5.63 -20.80
C ALA A 22 -42.20 4.23 -20.28
N ALA A 23 -42.43 3.18 -21.09
CA ALA A 23 -42.06 1.80 -20.73
C ALA A 23 -40.52 1.55 -20.81
N THR A 24 -39.80 2.35 -21.61
CA THR A 24 -38.33 2.21 -21.71
C THR A 24 -37.56 2.86 -20.55
N LEU A 25 -38.18 3.69 -19.72
CA LEU A 25 -37.56 4.30 -18.55
C LEU A 25 -37.66 3.43 -17.28
N ALA A 26 -38.44 2.35 -17.31
CA ALA A 26 -38.57 1.44 -16.15
C ALA A 26 -37.61 0.26 -16.21
N ALA A 27 -36.70 0.17 -17.20
CA ALA A 27 -35.76 -0.93 -17.36
C ALA A 27 -34.38 -0.69 -16.73
N CYS A 28 -34.22 0.41 -15.99
CA CYS A 28 -33.07 0.58 -15.10
C CYS A 28 -33.49 0.27 -13.65
N THR A 29 -33.82 -0.99 -13.38
CA THR A 29 -33.60 -1.49 -12.04
C THR A 29 -32.07 -1.63 -11.90
N THR A 30 -31.41 -0.58 -11.45
CA THR A 30 -30.15 -0.75 -10.78
C THR A 30 -30.43 -1.67 -9.60
N ASP A 31 -30.12 -2.97 -9.75
CA ASP A 31 -29.89 -3.79 -8.59
C ASP A 31 -28.94 -3.00 -7.71
N THR A 32 -29.47 -2.53 -6.61
CA THR A 32 -28.64 -1.86 -5.60
C THR A 32 -27.63 -2.90 -5.18
N TYR A 33 -26.40 -2.77 -5.71
CA TYR A 33 -25.27 -3.59 -5.26
C TYR A 33 -25.20 -3.39 -3.76
N GLN A 34 -25.65 -4.39 -3.01
CA GLN A 34 -25.53 -4.40 -1.57
C GLN A 34 -24.03 -4.56 -1.27
N SER A 35 -23.34 -3.42 -1.22
CA SER A 35 -21.98 -3.40 -0.75
C SER A 35 -22.01 -3.73 0.75
N GLY A 36 -21.47 -4.86 1.15
CA GLY A 36 -21.27 -5.14 2.56
C GLY A 36 -21.54 -6.57 3.04
N ASP A 37 -22.35 -7.37 2.35
CA ASP A 37 -22.75 -8.69 2.85
C ASP A 37 -22.08 -9.89 2.15
N GLY A 38 -21.14 -9.63 1.24
CA GLY A 38 -20.39 -10.68 0.56
C GLY A 38 -19.29 -11.27 1.44
N ARG A 39 -18.96 -12.56 1.22
CA ARG A 39 -17.88 -13.29 1.90
C ARG A 39 -16.54 -12.55 1.99
N TYR A 40 -16.29 -11.61 1.07
CA TYR A 40 -15.05 -10.84 0.99
C TYR A 40 -15.15 -9.40 1.51
N SER A 41 -16.32 -8.98 1.99
CA SER A 41 -16.55 -7.61 2.47
C SER A 41 -15.77 -7.27 3.74
N TYR A 42 -15.34 -8.27 4.48
CA TYR A 42 -14.58 -8.14 5.71
C TYR A 42 -13.07 -8.32 5.54
N LEU A 43 -12.62 -8.57 4.31
CA LEU A 43 -11.18 -8.69 4.03
C LEU A 43 -10.48 -7.34 4.18
N ARG A 44 -9.42 -7.34 4.96
CA ARG A 44 -8.55 -6.19 5.16
C ARG A 44 -7.10 -6.55 4.92
N ALA A 45 -6.33 -5.53 4.54
CA ALA A 45 -4.89 -5.58 4.39
C ALA A 45 -4.30 -4.40 5.16
N ASP A 46 -3.82 -4.64 6.37
CA ASP A 46 -3.30 -3.58 7.22
C ASP A 46 -1.82 -3.77 7.52
N PHE A 47 -1.09 -2.66 7.47
CA PHE A 47 0.22 -2.59 8.08
C PHE A 47 0.07 -2.47 9.60
N GLY A 48 0.97 -3.10 10.34
CA GLY A 48 0.93 -3.01 11.78
C GLY A 48 2.10 -3.73 12.45
N LEU A 49 2.02 -3.79 13.75
CA LEU A 49 2.92 -4.55 14.62
C LEU A 49 2.26 -5.86 15.01
N VAL A 50 2.81 -6.96 14.52
CA VAL A 50 2.36 -8.32 14.83
C VAL A 50 3.10 -8.80 16.07
N HIS A 51 2.35 -9.18 17.10
CA HIS A 51 2.89 -9.80 18.31
C HIS A 51 3.03 -11.31 18.11
N THR A 52 4.14 -11.85 18.57
CA THR A 52 4.42 -13.29 18.55
C THR A 52 4.29 -13.90 19.94
N ALA A 53 3.34 -14.81 20.11
CA ALA A 53 3.15 -15.56 21.35
C ALA A 53 4.33 -16.54 21.64
N ASP A 54 4.88 -17.11 20.54
CA ASP A 54 6.12 -17.88 20.55
C ASP A 54 6.96 -17.53 19.31
N SER A 55 8.15 -18.13 19.18
CA SER A 55 9.09 -17.79 18.09
C SER A 55 8.59 -18.02 16.67
N VAL A 56 7.41 -18.60 16.48
CA VAL A 56 6.88 -18.94 15.16
C VAL A 56 5.38 -18.68 15.01
N ARG A 57 4.68 -18.23 16.05
CA ARG A 57 3.23 -18.01 16.02
C ARG A 57 2.84 -16.65 16.52
N ALA A 58 2.13 -15.92 15.67
CA ALA A 58 1.54 -14.63 16.00
C ALA A 58 0.11 -14.80 16.54
N ASP A 59 -0.28 -13.98 17.50
CA ASP A 59 -1.58 -14.05 18.17
C ASP A 59 -2.40 -12.75 18.09
N TRP A 60 -1.78 -11.62 17.79
CA TRP A 60 -2.50 -10.37 17.56
C TRP A 60 -1.71 -9.35 16.74
N LEU A 61 -2.43 -8.36 16.23
CA LEU A 61 -1.95 -7.26 15.40
C LEU A 61 -2.39 -5.92 16.02
N LEU A 62 -1.46 -4.99 16.16
CA LEU A 62 -1.74 -3.57 16.36
C LEU A 62 -1.62 -2.89 14.99
N THR A 63 -2.72 -2.46 14.41
CA THR A 63 -2.73 -1.82 13.10
C THR A 63 -2.13 -0.41 13.15
N ASP A 64 -1.72 0.14 12.01
CA ASP A 64 -1.27 1.53 11.91
C ASP A 64 -2.37 2.55 12.24
N GLY A 65 -3.63 2.15 12.11
CA GLY A 65 -4.80 2.92 12.54
C GLY A 65 -5.04 2.91 14.05
N GLY A 66 -4.28 2.12 14.81
CA GLY A 66 -4.41 2.00 16.27
C GLY A 66 -5.36 0.90 16.74
N ASP A 67 -5.97 0.14 15.84
CA ASP A 67 -6.85 -0.98 16.18
C ASP A 67 -6.03 -2.18 16.67
N SER A 68 -6.47 -2.79 17.77
CA SER A 68 -5.90 -4.04 18.27
C SER A 68 -6.78 -5.22 17.84
N VAL A 69 -6.24 -6.10 17.00
CA VAL A 69 -6.93 -7.27 16.45
C VAL A 69 -6.32 -8.55 17.01
N ARG A 70 -7.00 -9.18 17.96
CA ARG A 70 -6.61 -10.50 18.44
C ARG A 70 -7.11 -11.57 17.45
N PHE A 71 -6.19 -12.42 16.99
CA PHE A 71 -6.51 -13.46 16.01
C PHE A 71 -7.40 -14.55 16.62
N ALA A 72 -8.30 -15.12 15.83
CA ALA A 72 -9.17 -16.21 16.26
C ALA A 72 -8.38 -17.47 16.66
N SER A 73 -7.23 -17.67 16.02
CA SER A 73 -6.23 -18.67 16.38
C SER A 73 -4.82 -18.15 16.04
N PRO A 74 -3.78 -18.55 16.80
CA PRO A 74 -2.42 -18.16 16.50
C PRO A 74 -2.00 -18.64 15.08
N VAL A 75 -1.32 -17.77 14.35
CA VAL A 75 -0.91 -18.00 12.96
C VAL A 75 0.59 -18.23 12.87
N ARG A 76 0.99 -19.23 12.08
CA ARG A 76 2.41 -19.49 11.86
C ARG A 76 3.08 -18.37 11.06
N VAL A 77 4.12 -17.78 11.62
CA VAL A 77 4.97 -16.74 11.04
C VAL A 77 6.44 -17.19 11.09
N GLY A 78 6.79 -18.08 10.17
CA GLY A 78 8.11 -18.74 10.16
C GLY A 78 9.33 -17.81 9.97
N TRP A 79 9.08 -16.52 9.74
CA TRP A 79 10.09 -15.47 9.67
C TRP A 79 10.36 -14.79 11.03
N ALA A 80 9.53 -15.02 12.05
CA ALA A 80 9.75 -14.48 13.37
C ALA A 80 10.83 -15.31 14.11
N ALA A 81 11.71 -14.63 14.82
CA ALA A 81 12.85 -15.27 15.50
C ALA A 81 12.69 -15.36 17.01
N LYS A 82 11.82 -14.54 17.61
CA LYS A 82 11.70 -14.40 19.07
C LYS A 82 10.23 -14.49 19.49
N ALA A 83 9.99 -15.06 20.65
CA ALA A 83 8.73 -15.00 21.36
C ALA A 83 8.55 -13.64 22.04
N ASP A 84 7.32 -13.31 22.38
CA ASP A 84 6.93 -12.10 23.12
C ASP A 84 7.56 -10.83 22.52
N THR A 85 7.45 -10.71 21.19
CA THR A 85 8.10 -9.65 20.41
C THR A 85 7.18 -9.12 19.34
N PHE A 86 7.31 -7.85 19.05
CA PHE A 86 6.59 -7.18 17.95
C PHE A 86 7.43 -7.14 16.69
N TYR A 87 6.79 -7.48 15.56
CA TYR A 87 7.38 -7.41 14.24
C TYR A 87 6.52 -6.57 13.32
N ARG A 88 7.14 -5.74 12.50
CA ARG A 88 6.46 -4.99 11.45
C ARG A 88 6.03 -5.93 10.34
N ALA A 89 4.74 -5.90 9.97
CA ALA A 89 4.20 -6.77 8.93
C ALA A 89 3.04 -6.11 8.18
N LEU A 90 2.77 -6.61 6.98
CA LEU A 90 1.52 -6.44 6.25
C LEU A 90 0.68 -7.70 6.46
N VAL A 91 -0.52 -7.56 7.01
CA VAL A 91 -1.39 -8.67 7.38
C VAL A 91 -2.69 -8.62 6.57
N TYR A 92 -2.99 -9.73 5.89
CA TYR A 92 -4.27 -9.95 5.23
C TYR A 92 -5.15 -10.82 6.12
N TYR A 93 -6.33 -10.32 6.48
CA TYR A 93 -7.20 -11.00 7.44
C TYR A 93 -8.66 -10.64 7.21
N ASP A 94 -9.55 -11.49 7.74
CA ASP A 94 -10.97 -11.20 7.89
C ASP A 94 -11.19 -10.43 9.20
N SER A 95 -11.66 -9.19 9.11
CA SER A 95 -11.83 -8.31 10.28
C SER A 95 -12.97 -8.74 11.20
N GLN A 96 -13.98 -9.47 10.70
CA GLN A 96 -15.09 -10.00 11.48
C GLN A 96 -14.70 -11.34 12.13
N ALA A 97 -14.26 -12.30 11.33
CA ALA A 97 -13.86 -13.62 11.80
C ALA A 97 -12.50 -13.60 12.53
N ARG A 98 -11.71 -12.55 12.37
CA ARG A 98 -10.33 -12.41 12.89
C ARG A 98 -9.41 -13.55 12.46
N THR A 99 -9.68 -14.08 11.26
CA THR A 99 -8.89 -15.15 10.64
C THR A 99 -7.83 -14.52 9.74
N VAL A 100 -6.57 -14.85 9.95
CA VAL A 100 -5.43 -14.36 9.15
C VAL A 100 -5.19 -15.29 7.97
N PHE A 101 -5.08 -14.72 6.77
CA PHE A 101 -4.76 -15.45 5.54
C PHE A 101 -3.26 -15.40 5.23
N SER A 102 -2.63 -14.25 5.49
CA SER A 102 -1.18 -14.12 5.36
C SER A 102 -0.65 -12.99 6.25
N ALA A 103 0.60 -13.14 6.69
CA ALA A 103 1.38 -12.10 7.36
C ALA A 103 2.76 -12.06 6.72
N THR A 104 3.05 -10.97 6.03
CA THR A 104 4.31 -10.74 5.32
C THR A 104 5.17 -9.76 6.12
N PRO A 105 6.43 -10.12 6.46
CA PRO A 105 7.29 -9.22 7.20
C PRO A 105 7.62 -7.98 6.37
N VAL A 106 7.66 -6.83 7.02
CA VAL A 106 8.13 -5.57 6.44
C VAL A 106 9.48 -5.24 7.04
N VAL A 107 10.45 -4.95 6.18
CA VAL A 107 11.80 -4.58 6.63
C VAL A 107 11.72 -3.27 7.40
N VAL A 108 12.24 -3.27 8.62
CA VAL A 108 12.44 -2.06 9.41
C VAL A 108 13.89 -1.61 9.24
N ALA A 109 14.09 -0.42 8.68
CA ALA A 109 15.40 0.15 8.43
C ALA A 109 15.58 1.46 9.20
N GLU A 110 16.67 1.57 9.93
CA GLU A 110 17.14 2.83 10.48
C GLU A 110 18.11 3.49 9.51
N PRO A 111 17.98 4.79 9.24
CA PRO A 111 18.86 5.46 8.31
C PRO A 111 20.27 5.58 8.88
N LEU A 112 21.25 5.09 8.15
CA LEU A 112 22.66 5.25 8.48
C LEU A 112 23.13 6.67 8.13
N PRO A 113 23.90 7.36 9.00
CA PRO A 113 24.51 8.62 8.63
C PRO A 113 25.39 8.46 7.39
N LYS A 114 25.33 9.38 6.43
CA LYS A 114 26.10 9.33 5.18
C LYS A 114 27.60 9.14 5.39
N LYS A 115 28.13 9.73 6.46
CA LYS A 115 29.54 9.61 6.82
C LYS A 115 29.97 8.17 7.19
N THR A 116 29.03 7.35 7.62
CA THR A 116 29.28 5.96 8.06
C THR A 116 28.76 4.93 7.06
N ALA A 117 27.99 5.35 6.06
CA ALA A 117 27.34 4.44 5.12
C ALA A 117 28.29 3.77 4.10
N GLY A 118 29.56 4.24 4.01
CA GLY A 118 30.55 3.69 3.07
C GLY A 118 30.16 3.90 1.60
N SER A 119 30.25 2.84 0.80
CA SER A 119 29.78 2.87 -0.59
C SER A 119 28.25 3.04 -0.64
N LEU A 120 27.79 3.92 -1.51
CA LEU A 120 26.36 4.17 -1.74
C LEU A 120 25.98 3.56 -3.10
N PRO A 121 25.57 2.28 -3.12
CA PRO A 121 25.10 1.65 -4.37
C PRO A 121 23.84 2.38 -4.85
N ASP A 122 23.77 2.60 -6.16
CA ASP A 122 22.76 3.46 -6.78
C ASP A 122 22.09 2.79 -7.98
N ASP A 123 21.90 1.47 -7.91
CA ASP A 123 21.14 0.76 -8.93
C ASP A 123 19.67 1.19 -8.93
N PRO A 124 18.99 1.24 -10.09
CA PRO A 124 17.66 1.79 -10.18
C PRO A 124 16.60 0.88 -9.56
N LEU A 125 15.59 1.53 -8.96
CA LEU A 125 14.35 0.90 -8.51
C LEU A 125 13.15 1.83 -8.80
N THR A 126 11.94 1.43 -8.46
CA THR A 126 10.75 2.28 -8.54
C THR A 126 10.23 2.55 -7.15
N ILE A 127 9.96 3.80 -6.78
CA ILE A 127 9.16 4.14 -5.61
C ILE A 127 7.70 4.19 -6.05
N GLU A 128 6.86 3.37 -5.44
CA GLU A 128 5.43 3.28 -5.74
C GLU A 128 4.60 4.12 -4.76
N SER A 129 5.03 4.20 -3.50
CA SER A 129 4.31 4.97 -2.47
C SER A 129 5.24 5.41 -1.34
N LEU A 130 4.86 6.52 -0.69
CA LEU A 130 5.51 7.06 0.50
C LEU A 130 4.41 7.62 1.41
N TRP A 131 4.30 7.12 2.65
CA TRP A 131 3.26 7.55 3.59
C TRP A 131 3.69 7.37 5.04
N VAL A 132 3.02 8.07 5.94
CA VAL A 132 3.21 7.95 7.40
C VAL A 132 2.05 7.16 8.01
N GLY A 133 2.36 6.21 8.87
CA GLY A 133 1.37 5.40 9.57
C GLY A 133 2.00 4.55 10.66
N GLY A 134 1.28 4.34 11.76
CA GLY A 134 1.70 3.49 12.87
C GLY A 134 3.00 3.91 13.57
N GLY A 135 3.41 5.18 13.44
CA GLY A 135 4.71 5.66 13.93
C GLY A 135 5.88 5.35 13.01
N PHE A 136 5.60 5.03 11.73
CA PHE A 136 6.61 4.75 10.72
C PHE A 136 6.43 5.63 9.49
N LEU A 137 7.54 5.99 8.84
CA LEU A 137 7.58 6.37 7.45
C LEU A 137 7.68 5.08 6.63
N ASN A 138 6.69 4.85 5.78
CA ASN A 138 6.57 3.64 4.98
C ASN A 138 6.90 3.94 3.52
N ILE A 139 7.67 3.06 2.91
CA ILE A 139 8.15 3.16 1.53
C ILE A 139 7.69 1.90 0.78
N GLY A 140 6.81 2.05 -0.18
CA GLY A 140 6.48 1.00 -1.15
C GLY A 140 7.37 1.13 -2.37
N PHE A 141 8.00 0.04 -2.76
CA PHE A 141 8.94 0.03 -3.89
C PHE A 141 8.74 -1.19 -4.78
N ALA A 142 9.22 -1.09 -6.00
CA ALA A 142 9.34 -2.20 -6.92
C ALA A 142 10.75 -2.25 -7.51
N LEU A 143 11.30 -3.45 -7.65
CA LEU A 143 12.61 -3.69 -8.24
C LEU A 143 12.56 -4.89 -9.17
N LYS A 144 13.47 -4.92 -10.14
CA LYS A 144 13.64 -6.04 -11.05
C LYS A 144 14.48 -7.11 -10.37
N THR A 145 14.04 -8.35 -10.47
CA THR A 145 14.68 -9.50 -9.83
C THR A 145 14.58 -10.75 -10.71
N GLY A 146 15.25 -11.81 -10.30
CA GLY A 146 15.20 -13.09 -10.97
C GLY A 146 16.07 -14.12 -10.24
N ARG A 147 16.02 -15.36 -10.72
CA ARG A 147 16.90 -16.43 -10.27
C ARG A 147 17.56 -17.04 -11.49
N ALA A 148 18.86 -17.32 -11.38
CA ALA A 148 19.60 -18.12 -12.34
C ALA A 148 20.25 -19.28 -11.60
N GLU A 149 20.35 -20.42 -12.28
CA GLU A 149 20.99 -21.62 -11.73
C GLU A 149 22.46 -21.32 -11.40
N GLY A 150 22.90 -21.77 -10.23
CA GLY A 150 24.27 -21.54 -9.74
C GLY A 150 24.57 -20.14 -9.23
N LEU A 151 23.60 -19.21 -9.22
CA LEU A 151 23.77 -17.84 -8.73
C LEU A 151 23.05 -17.63 -7.39
N ASP A 152 23.79 -17.49 -6.30
CA ASP A 152 23.26 -17.08 -4.98
C ASP A 152 23.52 -15.59 -4.71
N ALA A 153 23.11 -14.76 -5.66
CA ALA A 153 23.21 -13.32 -5.53
C ALA A 153 21.96 -12.75 -4.84
N ARG A 154 22.14 -11.72 -3.99
CA ARG A 154 21.06 -11.07 -3.27
C ARG A 154 21.14 -9.57 -3.43
N GLN A 155 20.03 -8.97 -3.73
CA GLN A 155 19.90 -7.51 -3.73
C GLN A 155 19.97 -6.98 -2.31
N GLN A 156 20.46 -5.75 -2.19
CA GLN A 156 20.52 -5.04 -0.91
C GLN A 156 19.85 -3.68 -1.06
N LEU A 157 19.05 -3.33 -0.08
CA LEU A 157 18.46 -2.00 0.07
C LEU A 157 19.01 -1.35 1.33
N GLY A 158 19.26 -0.06 1.26
CA GLY A 158 19.71 0.73 2.40
C GLY A 158 19.00 2.07 2.47
N LEU A 159 18.91 2.61 3.67
CA LEU A 159 18.41 3.96 3.90
C LEU A 159 19.52 4.78 4.53
N VAL A 160 19.81 5.95 3.94
CA VAL A 160 20.92 6.82 4.36
C VAL A 160 20.39 8.20 4.70
N LEU A 161 20.77 8.71 5.87
CA LEU A 161 20.56 10.10 6.25
C LEU A 161 21.62 10.97 5.56
N ASP A 162 21.21 11.69 4.54
CA ASP A 162 22.09 12.56 3.75
C ASP A 162 22.32 13.90 4.45
N THR A 163 21.24 14.65 4.69
CA THR A 163 21.31 15.98 5.32
C THR A 163 20.11 16.24 6.22
N VAL A 164 20.33 17.08 7.22
CA VAL A 164 19.28 17.70 8.03
C VAL A 164 19.51 19.22 7.95
N THR A 165 18.53 19.96 7.48
CA THR A 165 18.57 21.42 7.40
C THR A 165 17.40 22.04 8.14
N VAL A 166 17.60 23.27 8.64
CA VAL A 166 16.56 24.07 9.27
C VAL A 166 16.45 25.37 8.49
N SER A 167 15.27 25.70 8.02
CA SER A 167 14.99 26.96 7.32
C SER A 167 14.94 28.14 8.27
N ALA A 168 14.91 29.36 7.75
CA ALA A 168 14.91 30.58 8.55
C ALA A 168 13.68 30.73 9.46
N ASP A 169 12.56 30.12 9.11
CA ASP A 169 11.32 30.04 9.90
C ASP A 169 11.33 28.91 10.94
N GLY A 170 12.45 28.18 11.06
CA GLY A 170 12.59 27.09 12.02
C GLY A 170 12.08 25.74 11.50
N HIS A 171 11.54 25.65 10.28
CA HIS A 171 11.07 24.37 9.75
C HIS A 171 12.24 23.45 9.39
N ARG A 172 12.08 22.17 9.70
CA ARG A 172 13.12 21.15 9.59
C ARG A 172 12.92 20.29 8.34
N TYR A 173 13.97 20.11 7.56
CA TYR A 173 14.02 19.24 6.41
C TYR A 173 15.03 18.11 6.63
N VAL A 174 14.58 16.87 6.40
CA VAL A 174 15.42 15.67 6.50
C VAL A 174 15.50 15.04 5.13
N THR A 175 16.70 14.94 4.57
CA THR A 175 16.93 14.29 3.27
C THR A 175 17.44 12.88 3.50
N LEU A 176 16.71 11.91 2.96
CA LEU A 176 17.04 10.50 2.96
C LEU A 176 17.38 10.04 1.54
N LEU A 177 18.35 9.14 1.42
CA LEU A 177 18.67 8.43 0.20
C LEU A 177 18.26 6.97 0.36
N LEU A 178 17.42 6.46 -0.51
CA LEU A 178 17.18 5.02 -0.65
C LEU A 178 18.21 4.47 -1.63
N THR A 179 19.08 3.62 -1.14
CA THR A 179 20.16 2.99 -1.92
C THR A 179 19.75 1.57 -2.30
N HIS A 180 20.20 1.14 -3.48
CA HIS A 180 19.91 -0.20 -3.99
C HIS A 180 21.18 -0.76 -4.67
N ALA A 181 21.55 -1.98 -4.28
CA ALA A 181 22.57 -2.78 -4.95
C ALA A 181 21.92 -4.00 -5.61
N GLN A 182 21.97 -4.07 -6.92
CA GLN A 182 21.46 -5.19 -7.71
C GLN A 182 22.32 -6.45 -7.52
N ASN A 183 23.61 -6.30 -7.25
CA ASN A 183 24.57 -7.37 -6.96
C ASN A 183 24.56 -8.52 -7.99
N GLY A 184 24.32 -8.20 -9.25
CA GLY A 184 24.27 -9.22 -10.32
C GLY A 184 23.02 -10.09 -10.34
N VAL A 185 22.03 -9.83 -9.50
CA VAL A 185 20.73 -10.54 -9.54
C VAL A 185 20.07 -10.29 -10.90
N PRO A 186 19.62 -11.33 -11.64
CA PRO A 186 18.94 -11.17 -12.92
C PRO A 186 17.67 -10.31 -12.82
N GLN A 187 17.32 -9.64 -13.92
CA GLN A 187 16.19 -8.72 -13.98
C GLN A 187 15.04 -9.25 -14.83
N TYR A 188 14.58 -10.46 -14.56
CA TYR A 188 13.59 -11.15 -15.39
C TYR A 188 12.16 -10.71 -15.14
N TYR A 189 11.83 -10.30 -13.90
CA TYR A 189 10.50 -9.85 -13.51
C TYR A 189 10.58 -8.78 -12.42
N THR A 190 9.47 -8.09 -12.18
CA THR A 190 9.36 -7.07 -11.14
C THR A 190 8.74 -7.68 -9.88
N THR A 191 9.35 -7.42 -8.74
CA THR A 191 8.76 -7.71 -7.42
C THR A 191 8.51 -6.42 -6.66
N ARG A 192 7.48 -6.43 -5.81
CA ARG A 192 7.11 -5.33 -4.92
C ARG A 192 7.50 -5.66 -3.50
N GLY A 193 7.86 -4.64 -2.76
CA GLY A 193 8.19 -4.76 -1.35
C GLY A 193 7.90 -3.48 -0.59
N TYR A 194 8.02 -3.59 0.73
CA TYR A 194 7.82 -2.47 1.64
C TYR A 194 8.99 -2.39 2.61
N MET A 195 9.33 -1.16 2.96
CA MET A 195 10.29 -0.83 4.01
C MET A 195 9.64 0.19 4.93
N SER A 196 9.86 0.08 6.23
CA SER A 196 9.39 1.04 7.23
C SER A 196 10.57 1.61 7.99
N MET A 197 10.59 2.91 8.19
CA MET A 197 11.54 3.63 9.04
C MET A 197 10.80 4.13 10.28
N PRO A 198 11.24 3.81 11.50
CA PRO A 198 10.62 4.37 12.70
C PRO A 198 10.72 5.91 12.71
N VAL A 199 9.60 6.57 13.02
CA VAL A 199 9.56 8.01 13.23
C VAL A 199 9.71 8.26 14.73
N ASP A 200 10.92 8.56 15.16
CA ASP A 200 11.20 8.92 16.53
C ASP A 200 10.75 10.36 16.87
N LYS A 201 10.90 10.74 18.14
CA LYS A 201 10.54 12.10 18.60
C LYS A 201 11.38 13.19 17.90
N GLY A 202 12.58 12.85 17.46
CA GLY A 202 13.49 13.77 16.77
C GLY A 202 13.12 14.04 15.31
N LEU A 203 12.27 13.21 14.71
CA LEU A 203 11.82 13.35 13.33
C LEU A 203 10.37 13.88 13.23
N ARG A 204 9.74 14.21 14.34
CA ARG A 204 8.38 14.80 14.32
C ARG A 204 8.42 16.24 13.87
N ALA A 205 7.36 16.69 13.22
CA ALA A 205 7.19 18.04 12.67
C ALA A 205 8.34 18.45 11.74
N CYS A 206 8.65 17.61 10.76
CA CYS A 206 9.61 17.91 9.71
C CYS A 206 9.13 17.43 8.35
N THR A 207 9.67 18.03 7.29
CA THR A 207 9.49 17.53 5.93
C THR A 207 10.59 16.53 5.61
N VAL A 208 10.23 15.30 5.28
CA VAL A 208 11.17 14.30 4.77
C VAL A 208 11.19 14.32 3.25
N ARG A 209 12.39 14.38 2.67
CA ARG A 209 12.67 14.26 1.25
C ARG A 209 13.40 12.94 1.00
N LEU A 210 12.71 11.97 0.43
CA LEU A 210 13.30 10.68 0.05
C LEU A 210 13.77 10.74 -1.40
N SER A 211 15.06 10.60 -1.64
CA SER A 211 15.66 10.56 -2.98
C SER A 211 16.10 9.13 -3.32
N ALA A 212 15.82 8.70 -4.54
CA ALA A 212 16.24 7.40 -5.06
C ALA A 212 16.60 7.50 -6.53
N ASN A 213 17.52 6.66 -7.00
CA ASN A 213 17.73 6.45 -8.41
C ASN A 213 16.62 5.55 -8.96
N THR A 214 15.96 5.99 -10.04
CA THR A 214 14.87 5.24 -10.65
C THR A 214 15.23 4.89 -12.10
N TYR A 215 14.49 3.97 -12.70
CA TYR A 215 14.67 3.62 -14.12
C TYR A 215 14.47 4.80 -15.09
N THR A 216 13.98 5.94 -14.58
CA THR A 216 13.80 7.19 -15.34
C THR A 216 14.64 8.34 -14.80
N GLY A 217 15.71 8.03 -14.06
CA GLY A 217 16.61 8.99 -13.40
C GLY A 217 16.28 9.19 -11.93
N ARG A 218 17.10 10.04 -11.27
CA ARG A 218 16.93 10.34 -9.84
C ARG A 218 15.65 11.12 -9.59
N LYS A 219 14.86 10.67 -8.60
CA LYS A 219 13.61 11.32 -8.17
C LYS A 219 13.63 11.58 -6.67
N THR A 220 12.93 12.63 -6.27
CA THR A 220 12.74 13.00 -4.86
C THR A 220 11.23 13.03 -4.56
N TYR A 221 10.85 12.38 -3.49
CA TYR A 221 9.50 12.29 -2.97
C TYR A 221 9.45 13.00 -1.62
N THR A 222 8.38 13.69 -1.33
CA THR A 222 8.26 14.52 -0.13
C THR A 222 7.05 14.09 0.70
N VAL A 223 7.21 14.06 2.02
CA VAL A 223 6.15 13.78 2.97
C VAL A 223 6.36 14.59 4.26
N GLU A 224 5.28 15.02 4.90
CA GLU A 224 5.30 15.66 6.21
C GLU A 224 5.15 14.60 7.32
N LEU A 225 5.96 14.75 8.41
CA LEU A 225 5.94 13.89 9.60
C LEU A 225 5.27 14.56 10.79
#